data_e58d2129e1b40064222fef526b6e125c
#
_entry.id   e58d2129e1b40064222fef526b6e125c
#
_cell.length_a   1.000
_cell.length_b   1.000
_cell.length_c   1.000
_cell.angle_alpha   90.00
_cell.angle_beta   90.00
_cell.angle_gamma   90.00
#
_symmetry.space_group_name_H-M   'P 1'
#
loop_
_entity.id
_entity.type
_entity.pdbx_description
1 polymer ?
#
loop_
_entity_poly.entity_id
_entity_poly.type
_entity_poly.pdbx_seq_one_letter_code
_entity_poly.pdbx_strand_id
1 'polypeptide(L)'
;MNWKSLYRVALWVLIGSVAISALLGIYALFSRELDDFGAHTLGTTLFVSATALLVMSNSAIIEEKPRGYFYLSIVGLVMALVALPVFLTALWQDNAAESHWKLGVSLEIVSIVTAHSALLTLWRLPSKYQFLLPIATALAVALGSLIVIVIWTEESERGLWQIAGTLAILVTAITIIVPVIPRLVALDAPDAAAGGVTYALRHCPNCGVVLTPGTRAGSKSTCVSCGAPFTVKFG
;
A
#
# COMPACT_ATOMS: atom_id res chain seq x y z
N MET A 1 17.50 4.38 11.28
CA MET A 1 17.42 3.85 9.93
C MET A 1 16.75 4.91 9.05
N ASN A 2 17.34 5.26 7.91
CA ASN A 2 16.79 6.33 7.06
C ASN A 2 15.76 5.72 6.08
N TRP A 3 14.48 5.85 6.40
CA TRP A 3 13.37 5.29 5.61
C TRP A 3 13.33 5.79 4.16
N LYS A 4 13.74 7.04 3.91
CA LYS A 4 13.83 7.59 2.56
C LYS A 4 14.88 6.88 1.71
N SER A 5 15.98 6.43 2.32
CA SER A 5 16.99 5.63 1.64
C SER A 5 16.45 4.24 1.30
N LEU A 6 15.76 3.59 2.24
CA LEU A 6 15.14 2.28 2.02
C LEU A 6 14.10 2.33 0.88
N TYR A 7 13.25 3.35 0.88
CA TYR A 7 12.27 3.57 -0.18
C TYR A 7 12.92 3.72 -1.57
N ARG A 8 14.00 4.51 -1.67
CA ARG A 8 14.74 4.69 -2.94
C ARG A 8 15.36 3.38 -3.43
N VAL A 9 15.98 2.62 -2.54
CA VAL A 9 16.55 1.32 -2.88
C VAL A 9 15.46 0.36 -3.37
N ALA A 10 14.34 0.25 -2.64
CA ALA A 10 13.21 -0.57 -3.04
C ALA A 10 12.64 -0.15 -4.41
N LEU A 11 12.56 1.16 -4.70
CA LEU A 11 12.11 1.68 -5.99
C LEU A 11 13.05 1.25 -7.14
N TRP A 12 14.36 1.37 -6.96
CA TRP A 12 15.32 0.94 -7.98
C TRP A 12 15.31 -0.57 -8.20
N VAL A 13 15.17 -1.36 -7.12
CA VAL A 13 15.01 -2.82 -7.19
C VAL A 13 13.73 -3.17 -7.95
N LEU A 14 12.62 -2.49 -7.65
CA LEU A 14 11.36 -2.70 -8.36
C LEU A 14 11.50 -2.40 -9.86
N ILE A 15 12.05 -1.24 -10.23
CA ILE A 15 12.23 -0.87 -11.63
C ILE A 15 13.11 -1.90 -12.35
N GLY A 16 14.23 -2.30 -11.74
CA GLY A 16 15.14 -3.28 -12.33
C GLY A 16 14.48 -4.66 -12.49
N SER A 17 13.77 -5.15 -11.47
CA SER A 17 13.11 -6.45 -11.54
C SER A 17 11.96 -6.48 -12.55
N VAL A 18 11.16 -5.41 -12.64
CA VAL A 18 10.10 -5.30 -13.66
C VAL A 18 10.69 -5.25 -15.07
N ALA A 19 11.78 -4.53 -15.29
CA ALA A 19 12.45 -4.47 -16.58
C ALA A 19 12.98 -5.85 -17.02
N ILE A 20 13.61 -6.59 -16.10
CA ILE A 20 14.08 -7.97 -16.36
C ILE A 20 12.89 -8.89 -16.65
N SER A 21 11.84 -8.85 -15.86
CA SER A 21 10.62 -9.65 -16.09
C SER A 21 9.99 -9.37 -17.45
N ALA A 22 9.94 -8.09 -17.85
CA ALA A 22 9.40 -7.70 -19.17
C ALA A 22 10.27 -8.26 -20.32
N LEU A 23 11.58 -8.18 -20.21
CA LEU A 23 12.50 -8.71 -21.20
C LEU A 23 12.38 -10.24 -21.32
N LEU A 24 12.30 -10.95 -20.19
CA LEU A 24 12.09 -12.40 -20.16
C LEU A 24 10.72 -12.80 -20.72
N GLY A 25 9.67 -12.04 -20.40
CA GLY A 25 8.34 -12.27 -20.98
C GLY A 25 8.32 -12.07 -22.49
N ILE A 26 9.00 -11.05 -23.01
CA ILE A 26 9.17 -10.85 -24.46
C ILE A 26 9.96 -12.01 -25.06
N TYR A 27 11.07 -12.40 -24.45
CA TYR A 27 11.86 -13.55 -24.90
C TYR A 27 11.01 -14.83 -24.98
N ALA A 28 10.24 -15.13 -23.93
CA ALA A 28 9.35 -16.30 -23.89
C ALA A 28 8.30 -16.30 -25.00
N LEU A 29 7.75 -15.14 -25.36
CA LEU A 29 6.80 -14.99 -26.46
C LEU A 29 7.41 -15.36 -27.80
N PHE A 30 8.68 -15.04 -28.04
CA PHE A 30 9.35 -15.31 -29.30
C PHE A 30 9.98 -16.71 -29.37
N SER A 31 10.51 -17.23 -28.26
CA SER A 31 11.13 -18.55 -28.22
C SER A 31 10.14 -19.70 -28.11
N ARG A 32 8.88 -19.42 -27.73
CA ARG A 32 7.80 -20.38 -27.43
C ARG A 32 8.12 -21.38 -26.31
N GLU A 33 9.30 -21.34 -25.74
CA GLU A 33 9.74 -22.20 -24.65
C GLU A 33 10.54 -21.38 -23.65
N LEU A 34 10.23 -21.48 -22.39
CA LEU A 34 11.08 -21.05 -21.29
C LEU A 34 11.83 -22.27 -20.82
N ASP A 35 13.15 -22.25 -20.91
CA ASP A 35 13.98 -23.22 -20.25
C ASP A 35 13.86 -23.09 -18.70
N ASP A 36 14.31 -24.09 -17.97
CA ASP A 36 14.23 -24.09 -16.52
C ASP A 36 14.90 -22.86 -15.90
N PHE A 37 16.02 -22.40 -16.47
CA PHE A 37 16.70 -21.19 -16.02
C PHE A 37 15.84 -19.93 -16.23
N GLY A 38 15.19 -19.81 -17.37
CA GLY A 38 14.28 -18.73 -17.69
C GLY A 38 13.07 -18.70 -16.75
N ALA A 39 12.49 -19.88 -16.44
CA ALA A 39 11.39 -20.01 -15.49
C ALA A 39 11.80 -19.59 -14.08
N HIS A 40 12.95 -20.05 -13.57
CA HIS A 40 13.49 -19.65 -12.27
C HIS A 40 13.80 -18.15 -12.20
N THR A 41 14.37 -17.58 -13.27
CA THR A 41 14.68 -16.15 -13.33
C THR A 41 13.40 -15.32 -13.33
N LEU A 42 12.37 -15.74 -14.07
CA LEU A 42 11.06 -15.07 -14.07
C LEU A 42 10.41 -15.13 -12.68
N GLY A 43 10.40 -16.30 -12.05
CA GLY A 43 9.90 -16.47 -10.67
C GLY A 43 10.63 -15.57 -9.68
N THR A 44 11.97 -15.52 -9.77
CA THR A 44 12.82 -14.65 -8.94
C THR A 44 12.43 -13.17 -9.12
N THR A 45 12.34 -12.69 -10.36
CA THR A 45 12.07 -11.28 -10.63
C THR A 45 10.66 -10.87 -10.24
N LEU A 46 9.67 -11.73 -10.41
CA LEU A 46 8.30 -11.50 -9.95
C LEU A 46 8.24 -11.40 -8.43
N PHE A 47 8.87 -12.32 -7.71
CA PHE A 47 8.87 -12.32 -6.25
C PHE A 47 9.63 -11.12 -5.67
N VAL A 48 10.79 -10.78 -6.24
CA VAL A 48 11.56 -9.58 -5.88
C VAL A 48 10.74 -8.31 -6.12
N SER A 49 9.98 -8.24 -7.23
CA SER A 49 9.11 -7.10 -7.52
C SER A 49 7.99 -6.97 -6.50
N ALA A 50 7.33 -8.08 -6.14
CA ALA A 50 6.29 -8.10 -5.11
C ALA A 50 6.84 -7.66 -3.76
N THR A 51 7.96 -8.23 -3.32
CA THR A 51 8.64 -7.86 -2.08
C THR A 51 9.03 -6.37 -2.08
N ALA A 52 9.57 -5.84 -3.18
CA ALA A 52 9.92 -4.42 -3.29
C ALA A 52 8.70 -3.51 -3.12
N LEU A 53 7.55 -3.85 -3.74
CA LEU A 53 6.29 -3.13 -3.57
C LEU A 53 5.81 -3.15 -2.11
N LEU A 54 5.91 -4.31 -1.44
CA LEU A 54 5.53 -4.44 -0.03
C LEU A 54 6.44 -3.63 0.89
N VAL A 55 7.75 -3.65 0.64
CA VAL A 55 8.73 -2.82 1.36
C VAL A 55 8.40 -1.34 1.19
N MET A 56 8.11 -0.88 -0.03
CA MET A 56 7.72 0.51 -0.29
C MET A 56 6.43 0.88 0.44
N SER A 57 5.40 0.03 0.36
CA SER A 57 4.11 0.27 0.99
C SER A 57 4.23 0.36 2.51
N ASN A 58 4.91 -0.60 3.15
CA ASN A 58 5.11 -0.59 4.59
C ASN A 58 5.99 0.58 5.05
N SER A 59 7.04 0.95 4.28
CA SER A 59 7.92 2.08 4.60
C SER A 59 7.18 3.42 4.57
N ALA A 60 6.29 3.63 3.59
CA ALA A 60 5.49 4.85 3.49
C ALA A 60 4.57 5.05 4.71
N ILE A 61 4.01 3.94 5.23
CA ILE A 61 3.12 3.98 6.38
C ILE A 61 3.89 4.28 7.67
N ILE A 62 5.11 3.77 7.82
CA ILE A 62 5.96 3.99 8.98
C ILE A 62 6.28 5.49 9.15
N GLU A 63 6.44 6.25 8.05
CA GLU A 63 6.72 7.69 8.10
C GLU A 63 5.52 8.53 8.58
N GLU A 64 4.28 8.10 8.32
CA GLU A 64 3.10 8.99 8.48
C GLU A 64 2.23 8.70 9.71
N LYS A 65 2.46 7.65 10.54
CA LYS A 65 1.36 7.13 11.34
C LYS A 65 1.51 6.98 12.85
N PRO A 66 0.37 7.04 13.56
CA PRO A 66 0.28 6.82 15.00
C PRO A 66 0.68 5.39 15.39
N ARG A 67 1.13 5.25 16.63
CA ARG A 67 1.85 4.10 17.22
C ARG A 67 1.29 2.70 16.93
N GLY A 68 -0.03 2.51 16.80
CA GLY A 68 -0.63 1.17 16.61
C GLY A 68 -0.31 0.54 15.24
N TYR A 69 -0.43 1.31 14.16
CA TYR A 69 -0.16 0.83 12.79
C TYR A 69 1.33 0.76 12.45
N PHE A 70 2.15 1.47 13.18
CA PHE A 70 3.61 1.38 13.10
C PHE A 70 4.10 -0.05 13.34
N TYR A 71 3.64 -0.72 14.40
CA TYR A 71 4.02 -2.12 14.67
C TYR A 71 3.53 -3.07 13.58
N LEU A 72 2.31 -2.88 13.08
CA LEU A 72 1.75 -3.71 12.00
C LEU A 72 2.61 -3.59 10.73
N SER A 73 3.01 -2.38 10.36
CA SER A 73 3.87 -2.14 9.19
C SER A 73 5.29 -2.68 9.36
N ILE A 74 5.84 -2.65 10.59
CA ILE A 74 7.13 -3.29 10.87
C ILE A 74 7.02 -4.81 10.71
N VAL A 75 5.97 -5.43 11.23
CA VAL A 75 5.73 -6.87 11.05
C VAL A 75 5.65 -7.22 9.56
N GLY A 76 4.85 -6.49 8.79
CA GLY A 76 4.75 -6.68 7.34
C GLY A 76 6.08 -6.54 6.62
N LEU A 77 6.87 -5.52 6.98
CA LEU A 77 8.21 -5.30 6.42
C LEU A 77 9.16 -6.46 6.73
N VAL A 78 9.19 -6.92 7.98
CA VAL A 78 10.06 -8.04 8.41
C VAL A 78 9.64 -9.32 7.68
N MET A 79 8.33 -9.59 7.59
CA MET A 79 7.82 -10.78 6.89
C MET A 79 8.19 -10.77 5.40
N ALA A 80 8.06 -9.64 4.70
CA ALA A 80 8.49 -9.50 3.31
C ALA A 80 9.99 -9.76 3.14
N LEU A 81 10.83 -9.17 4.01
CA LEU A 81 12.27 -9.33 3.94
C LEU A 81 12.73 -10.76 4.26
N VAL A 82 12.03 -11.50 5.13
CA VAL A 82 12.31 -12.91 5.43
C VAL A 82 11.76 -13.82 4.35
N ALA A 83 10.60 -13.51 3.77
CA ALA A 83 9.99 -14.30 2.69
C ALA A 83 10.92 -14.42 1.48
N LEU A 84 11.60 -13.33 1.13
CA LEU A 84 12.45 -13.27 -0.06
C LEU A 84 13.56 -14.33 -0.06
N PRO A 85 14.49 -14.41 0.91
CA PRO A 85 15.53 -15.45 0.91
C PRO A 85 14.95 -16.86 1.05
N VAL A 86 13.88 -17.06 1.82
CA VAL A 86 13.23 -18.37 1.96
C VAL A 86 12.66 -18.85 0.63
N PHE A 87 11.98 -17.99 -0.11
CA PHE A 87 11.45 -18.34 -1.43
C PHE A 87 12.57 -18.56 -2.46
N LEU A 88 13.59 -17.72 -2.47
CA LEU A 88 14.72 -17.87 -3.39
C LEU A 88 15.50 -19.17 -3.15
N THR A 89 15.71 -19.55 -1.91
CA THR A 89 16.34 -20.86 -1.63
C THR A 89 15.49 -22.03 -2.13
N ALA A 90 14.17 -21.95 -1.98
CA ALA A 90 13.27 -22.98 -2.50
C ALA A 90 13.28 -23.05 -4.03
N LEU A 91 13.44 -21.90 -4.69
CA LEU A 91 13.41 -21.81 -6.15
C LEU A 91 14.71 -22.31 -6.81
N TRP A 92 15.87 -22.05 -6.18
CA TRP A 92 17.18 -22.32 -6.78
C TRP A 92 17.90 -23.56 -6.23
N GLN A 93 17.35 -24.23 -5.24
CA GLN A 93 17.91 -25.45 -4.68
C GLN A 93 17.03 -26.66 -5.04
N ASP A 94 17.54 -27.54 -5.90
CA ASP A 94 16.83 -28.76 -6.36
C ASP A 94 16.41 -29.68 -5.21
N ASN A 95 17.12 -29.62 -4.08
CA ASN A 95 16.86 -30.42 -2.89
C ASN A 95 16.12 -29.66 -1.78
N ALA A 96 15.61 -28.45 -2.06
CA ALA A 96 14.86 -27.72 -1.07
C ALA A 96 13.57 -28.48 -0.71
N ALA A 97 13.32 -28.64 0.60
CA ALA A 97 12.08 -29.25 1.04
C ALA A 97 10.87 -28.43 0.51
N GLU A 98 9.83 -29.12 0.07
CA GLU A 98 8.59 -28.48 -0.44
C GLU A 98 8.02 -27.44 0.53
N SER A 99 8.22 -27.62 1.82
CA SER A 99 7.83 -26.67 2.86
C SER A 99 8.48 -25.29 2.73
N HIS A 100 9.65 -25.16 2.06
CA HIS A 100 10.33 -23.87 1.93
C HIS A 100 9.57 -22.87 1.04
N TRP A 101 9.09 -23.34 -0.13
CA TRP A 101 8.31 -22.46 -1.00
C TRP A 101 6.95 -22.10 -0.36
N LYS A 102 6.30 -23.08 0.30
CA LYS A 102 5.06 -22.87 1.05
C LYS A 102 5.24 -21.81 2.15
N LEU A 103 6.35 -21.93 2.89
CA LEU A 103 6.69 -20.95 3.93
C LEU A 103 6.95 -19.55 3.34
N GLY A 104 7.77 -19.46 2.28
CA GLY A 104 8.08 -18.18 1.62
C GLY A 104 6.82 -17.46 1.14
N VAL A 105 5.92 -18.16 0.44
CA VAL A 105 4.65 -17.61 -0.03
C VAL A 105 3.72 -17.25 1.15
N SER A 106 3.68 -18.06 2.20
CA SER A 106 2.86 -17.76 3.39
C SER A 106 3.30 -16.47 4.09
N LEU A 107 4.61 -16.25 4.24
CA LEU A 107 5.17 -15.01 4.80
C LEU A 107 4.83 -13.79 3.93
N GLU A 108 4.89 -13.95 2.60
CA GLU A 108 4.52 -12.88 1.66
C GLU A 108 3.03 -12.54 1.76
N ILE A 109 2.15 -13.54 1.88
CA ILE A 109 0.71 -13.33 2.12
C ILE A 109 0.46 -12.52 3.39
N VAL A 110 1.14 -12.86 4.49
CA VAL A 110 1.05 -12.09 5.75
C VAL A 110 1.49 -10.64 5.52
N SER A 111 2.59 -10.43 4.78
CA SER A 111 3.06 -9.08 4.43
C SER A 111 2.05 -8.31 3.57
N ILE A 112 1.41 -8.96 2.60
CA ILE A 112 0.35 -8.36 1.77
C ILE A 112 -0.83 -7.93 2.64
N VAL A 113 -1.33 -8.81 3.52
CA VAL A 113 -2.47 -8.52 4.39
C VAL A 113 -2.17 -7.36 5.34
N THR A 114 -0.97 -7.32 5.91
CA THR A 114 -0.55 -6.22 6.81
C THR A 114 -0.40 -4.90 6.07
N ALA A 115 0.25 -4.89 4.89
CA ALA A 115 0.40 -3.72 4.05
C ALA A 115 -0.96 -3.18 3.58
N HIS A 116 -1.85 -4.07 3.11
CA HIS A 116 -3.20 -3.71 2.68
C HIS A 116 -4.01 -3.07 3.82
N SER A 117 -4.03 -3.72 4.97
CA SER A 117 -4.74 -3.21 6.15
C SER A 117 -4.21 -1.84 6.59
N ALA A 118 -2.90 -1.66 6.56
CA ALA A 118 -2.25 -0.41 6.94
C ALA A 118 -2.49 0.70 5.89
N LEU A 119 -2.46 0.40 4.59
CA LEU A 119 -2.77 1.36 3.52
C LEU A 119 -4.21 1.88 3.60
N LEU A 120 -5.19 1.03 3.91
CA LEU A 120 -6.58 1.46 4.08
C LEU A 120 -6.74 2.49 5.19
N THR A 121 -5.91 2.47 6.22
CA THR A 121 -5.95 3.46 7.31
C THR A 121 -5.41 4.84 6.93
N LEU A 122 -4.71 4.97 5.80
CA LEU A 122 -4.28 6.28 5.28
C LEU A 122 -5.48 7.15 4.87
N TRP A 123 -6.58 6.52 4.50
CA TRP A 123 -7.80 7.24 4.14
C TRP A 123 -8.54 7.70 5.39
N ARG A 124 -8.69 9.02 5.52
CA ARG A 124 -9.47 9.64 6.61
C ARG A 124 -10.95 9.49 6.30
N LEU A 125 -11.53 8.39 6.74
CA LEU A 125 -12.97 8.16 6.61
C LEU A 125 -13.76 9.02 7.61
N PRO A 126 -14.91 9.60 7.21
CA PRO A 126 -15.87 10.17 8.14
C PRO A 126 -16.26 9.14 9.22
N SER A 127 -16.55 9.61 10.44
CA SER A 127 -16.87 8.75 11.59
C SER A 127 -17.96 7.69 11.30
N LYS A 128 -18.94 8.05 10.49
CA LYS A 128 -20.02 7.16 10.03
C LYS A 128 -19.52 5.91 9.28
N TYR A 129 -18.38 5.97 8.62
CA TYR A 129 -17.85 4.92 7.75
C TYR A 129 -16.58 4.25 8.30
N GLN A 130 -16.13 4.63 9.49
CA GLN A 130 -14.92 4.06 10.11
C GLN A 130 -15.01 2.56 10.36
N PHE A 131 -16.22 2.00 10.50
CA PHE A 131 -16.45 0.56 10.66
C PHE A 131 -16.02 -0.28 9.45
N LEU A 132 -15.86 0.34 8.26
CA LEU A 132 -15.37 -0.36 7.06
C LEU A 132 -13.91 -0.82 7.18
N LEU A 133 -13.09 -0.11 7.96
CA LEU A 133 -11.67 -0.45 8.13
C LEU A 133 -11.47 -1.80 8.82
N PRO A 134 -12.08 -2.08 10.01
CA PRO A 134 -11.95 -3.39 10.63
C PRO A 134 -12.60 -4.50 9.81
N ILE A 135 -13.69 -4.23 9.10
CA ILE A 135 -14.32 -5.23 8.20
C ILE A 135 -13.36 -5.57 7.05
N ALA A 136 -12.77 -4.57 6.40
CA ALA A 136 -11.81 -4.79 5.31
C ALA A 136 -10.59 -5.59 5.79
N THR A 137 -10.07 -5.27 6.98
CA THR A 137 -8.95 -6.00 7.60
C THR A 137 -9.35 -7.44 7.91
N ALA A 138 -10.52 -7.68 8.50
CA ALA A 138 -11.00 -9.02 8.80
C ALA A 138 -11.16 -9.88 7.53
N LEU A 139 -11.73 -9.31 6.48
CA LEU A 139 -11.87 -10.00 5.18
C LEU A 139 -10.51 -10.30 4.54
N ALA A 140 -9.56 -9.37 4.60
CA ALA A 140 -8.21 -9.59 4.08
C ALA A 140 -7.48 -10.69 4.88
N VAL A 141 -7.60 -10.70 6.20
CA VAL A 141 -7.06 -11.76 7.06
C VAL A 141 -7.70 -13.11 6.74
N ALA A 142 -9.03 -13.16 6.61
CA ALA A 142 -9.76 -14.39 6.28
C ALA A 142 -9.31 -14.93 4.91
N LEU A 143 -9.20 -14.08 3.90
CA LEU A 143 -8.71 -14.45 2.56
C LEU A 143 -7.27 -14.97 2.62
N GLY A 144 -6.37 -14.24 3.27
CA GLY A 144 -4.96 -14.64 3.42
C GLY A 144 -4.82 -15.96 4.16
N SER A 145 -5.56 -16.16 5.26
CA SER A 145 -5.56 -17.40 6.03
C SER A 145 -6.09 -18.58 5.20
N LEU A 146 -7.16 -18.38 4.43
CA LEU A 146 -7.70 -19.41 3.54
C LEU A 146 -6.70 -19.85 2.49
N ILE A 147 -6.01 -18.88 1.84
CA ILE A 147 -4.99 -19.20 0.84
C ILE A 147 -3.83 -19.97 1.48
N VAL A 148 -3.36 -19.57 2.66
CA VAL A 148 -2.31 -20.30 3.38
C VAL A 148 -2.77 -21.73 3.71
N ILE A 149 -3.98 -21.92 4.20
CA ILE A 149 -4.52 -23.25 4.48
C ILE A 149 -4.52 -24.11 3.21
N VAL A 150 -5.03 -23.60 2.09
CA VAL A 150 -5.05 -24.34 0.81
C VAL A 150 -3.65 -24.74 0.36
N ILE A 151 -2.64 -23.85 0.52
CA ILE A 151 -1.24 -24.15 0.17
C ILE A 151 -0.67 -25.28 1.03
N TRP A 152 -1.01 -25.32 2.32
CA TRP A 152 -0.44 -26.31 3.24
C TRP A 152 -1.19 -27.65 3.25
N THR A 153 -2.50 -27.64 3.01
CA THR A 153 -3.31 -28.87 2.97
C THR A 153 -3.30 -29.54 1.59
N GLU A 154 -2.89 -28.79 0.54
CA GLU A 154 -2.99 -29.23 -0.87
C GLU A 154 -4.41 -29.60 -1.29
N GLU A 155 -5.36 -29.26 -0.46
CA GLU A 155 -6.78 -29.47 -0.78
C GLU A 155 -7.25 -28.48 -1.84
N SER A 156 -7.55 -29.01 -3.02
CA SER A 156 -8.05 -28.23 -4.16
C SER A 156 -9.57 -28.41 -4.35
N GLU A 157 -10.32 -28.44 -3.26
CA GLU A 157 -11.78 -28.54 -3.36
C GLU A 157 -12.37 -27.29 -4.02
N ARG A 158 -13.29 -27.52 -4.97
CA ARG A 158 -13.99 -26.44 -5.69
C ARG A 158 -14.64 -25.44 -4.73
N GLY A 159 -15.15 -25.92 -3.59
CA GLY A 159 -15.79 -25.09 -2.57
C GLY A 159 -14.84 -24.06 -1.96
N LEU A 160 -13.60 -24.43 -1.65
CA LEU A 160 -12.60 -23.54 -1.09
C LEU A 160 -12.25 -22.40 -2.06
N TRP A 161 -12.09 -22.72 -3.36
CA TRP A 161 -11.83 -21.71 -4.38
C TRP A 161 -13.01 -20.75 -4.60
N GLN A 162 -14.24 -21.22 -4.47
CA GLN A 162 -15.42 -20.36 -4.52
C GLN A 162 -15.46 -19.39 -3.34
N ILE A 163 -15.16 -19.86 -2.13
CA ILE A 163 -15.05 -19.01 -0.93
C ILE A 163 -13.92 -17.99 -1.09
N ALA A 164 -12.74 -18.43 -1.52
CA ALA A 164 -11.59 -17.54 -1.78
C ALA A 164 -11.94 -16.45 -2.81
N GLY A 165 -12.57 -16.83 -3.92
CA GLY A 165 -13.03 -15.90 -4.95
C GLY A 165 -14.04 -14.90 -4.42
N THR A 166 -15.01 -15.34 -3.61
CA THR A 166 -15.99 -14.46 -2.98
C THR A 166 -15.31 -13.45 -2.03
N LEU A 167 -14.40 -13.92 -1.18
CA LEU A 167 -13.64 -13.05 -0.29
C LEU A 167 -12.77 -12.04 -1.06
N ALA A 168 -12.12 -12.48 -2.15
CA ALA A 168 -11.32 -11.61 -3.00
C ALA A 168 -12.16 -10.49 -3.64
N ILE A 169 -13.38 -10.81 -4.11
CA ILE A 169 -14.31 -9.81 -4.65
C ILE A 169 -14.71 -8.81 -3.56
N LEU A 170 -15.04 -9.26 -2.35
CA LEU A 170 -15.42 -8.39 -1.24
C LEU A 170 -14.26 -7.48 -0.80
N VAL A 171 -13.05 -8.03 -0.66
CA VAL A 171 -11.84 -7.25 -0.36
C VAL A 171 -11.61 -6.18 -1.41
N THR A 172 -11.67 -6.55 -2.71
CA THR A 172 -11.49 -5.62 -3.83
C THR A 172 -12.55 -4.53 -3.82
N ALA A 173 -13.82 -4.88 -3.63
CA ALA A 173 -14.92 -3.92 -3.58
C ALA A 173 -14.71 -2.89 -2.46
N ILE A 174 -14.38 -3.33 -1.24
CA ILE A 174 -14.13 -2.41 -0.11
C ILE A 174 -12.89 -1.55 -0.38
N THR A 175 -11.83 -2.12 -0.97
CA THR A 175 -10.61 -1.39 -1.33
C THR A 175 -10.89 -0.23 -2.29
N ILE A 176 -11.81 -0.42 -3.24
CA ILE A 176 -12.23 0.62 -4.17
C ILE A 176 -13.17 1.64 -3.49
N ILE A 177 -14.09 1.17 -2.66
CA ILE A 177 -15.09 2.02 -1.99
C ILE A 177 -14.43 2.98 -0.98
N VAL A 178 -13.47 2.52 -0.19
CA VAL A 178 -12.82 3.30 0.86
C VAL A 178 -12.26 4.64 0.36
N PRO A 179 -11.47 4.73 -0.73
CA PRO A 179 -10.97 6.02 -1.24
C PRO A 179 -12.04 6.87 -1.93
N VAL A 180 -13.16 6.29 -2.35
CA VAL A 180 -14.24 7.00 -3.05
C VAL A 180 -15.13 7.76 -2.05
N ILE A 181 -15.40 7.18 -0.87
CA ILE A 181 -16.28 7.77 0.16
C ILE A 181 -15.89 9.22 0.52
N PRO A 182 -14.65 9.56 0.87
CA PRO A 182 -14.28 10.94 1.21
C PRO A 182 -14.54 11.92 0.07
N ARG A 183 -14.37 11.46 -1.18
CA ARG A 183 -14.63 12.30 -2.37
C ARG A 183 -16.13 12.56 -2.56
N LEU A 184 -16.97 11.54 -2.39
CA LEU A 184 -18.42 11.69 -2.48
C LEU A 184 -18.95 12.61 -1.39
N VAL A 185 -18.51 12.43 -0.14
CA VAL A 185 -18.92 13.30 0.97
C VAL A 185 -18.47 14.74 0.76
N ALA A 186 -17.32 14.97 0.12
CA ALA A 186 -16.86 16.31 -0.22
C ALA A 186 -17.72 16.95 -1.35
N LEU A 187 -18.29 16.17 -2.25
CA LEU A 187 -19.19 16.65 -3.31
C LEU A 187 -20.60 16.98 -2.77
N ASP A 188 -21.07 16.22 -1.77
CA ASP A 188 -22.39 16.42 -1.13
C ASP A 188 -22.39 17.60 -0.13
N ALA A 189 -21.24 18.23 0.10
CA ALA A 189 -21.11 19.41 0.96
C ALA A 189 -20.85 20.68 0.13
N PRO A 190 -21.74 21.05 -0.83
CA PRO A 190 -21.53 22.18 -1.74
C PRO A 190 -21.45 23.52 -0.99
N ASP A 191 -22.13 23.64 0.14
CA ASP A 191 -22.18 24.87 0.93
C ASP A 191 -20.95 25.08 1.85
N ALA A 192 -20.21 24.03 2.15
CA ALA A 192 -18.94 24.15 2.87
C ALA A 192 -17.84 24.79 1.99
N ALA A 193 -17.97 24.67 0.66
CA ALA A 193 -17.10 25.35 -0.30
C ALA A 193 -17.52 26.79 -0.56
N ALA A 194 -18.84 27.11 -0.40
CA ALA A 194 -19.38 28.46 -0.50
C ALA A 194 -19.33 29.19 0.86
N GLY A 195 -19.50 28.48 1.97
CA GLY A 195 -19.18 28.95 3.30
C GLY A 195 -17.70 28.76 3.53
N GLY A 196 -16.87 29.73 3.10
CA GLY A 196 -15.42 29.67 3.11
C GLY A 196 -14.91 28.96 4.34
N VAL A 197 -14.29 27.80 4.12
CA VAL A 197 -13.49 27.14 5.15
C VAL A 197 -12.42 28.13 5.54
N THR A 198 -12.63 28.75 6.69
CA THR A 198 -11.69 29.71 7.25
C THR A 198 -10.50 28.90 7.72
N TYR A 199 -9.58 28.57 6.81
CA TYR A 199 -8.24 28.18 7.22
C TYR A 199 -7.67 29.40 7.89
N ALA A 200 -7.66 29.39 9.21
CA ALA A 200 -6.93 30.38 9.96
C ALA A 200 -5.45 30.18 9.62
N LEU A 201 -4.96 30.86 8.59
CA LEU A 201 -3.53 31.11 8.48
C LEU A 201 -3.14 31.81 9.76
N ARG A 202 -2.61 31.05 10.72
CA ARG A 202 -2.23 31.58 12.04
C ARG A 202 -1.02 32.51 11.96
N HIS A 203 -0.23 32.39 10.89
CA HIS A 203 1.02 33.14 10.74
C HIS A 203 1.20 33.64 9.31
N CYS A 204 1.73 34.85 9.16
CA CYS A 204 2.10 35.39 7.86
C CYS A 204 3.24 34.57 7.23
N PRO A 205 3.12 34.12 5.98
CA PRO A 205 4.16 33.31 5.33
C PRO A 205 5.48 34.08 5.09
N ASN A 206 5.45 35.42 5.16
CA ASN A 206 6.63 36.26 4.92
C ASN A 206 7.37 36.67 6.20
N CYS A 207 6.65 37.02 7.27
CA CYS A 207 7.27 37.51 8.50
C CYS A 207 6.93 36.70 9.77
N GLY A 208 6.13 35.63 9.67
CA GLY A 208 5.79 34.75 10.79
C GLY A 208 4.83 35.35 11.85
N VAL A 209 4.40 36.62 11.69
CA VAL A 209 3.49 37.26 12.64
C VAL A 209 2.12 36.58 12.64
N VAL A 210 1.54 36.43 13.83
CA VAL A 210 0.20 35.85 14.02
C VAL A 210 -0.83 36.74 13.30
N LEU A 211 -1.58 36.12 12.38
CA LEU A 211 -2.65 36.82 11.65
C LEU A 211 -3.96 36.73 12.45
N THR A 212 -4.71 37.82 12.47
CA THR A 212 -6.04 37.83 13.07
C THR A 212 -7.01 36.92 12.32
N PRO A 213 -7.86 36.13 13.02
CA PRO A 213 -8.81 35.23 12.38
C PRO A 213 -9.82 36.01 11.55
N GLY A 214 -9.93 35.72 10.27
CA GLY A 214 -10.91 36.38 9.38
C GLY A 214 -10.53 36.44 7.90
N THR A 215 -9.35 35.99 7.51
CA THR A 215 -8.93 35.99 6.10
C THR A 215 -9.64 34.87 5.33
N ARG A 216 -10.58 35.26 4.46
CA ARG A 216 -11.32 34.34 3.58
C ARG A 216 -10.41 33.81 2.46
N ALA A 217 -10.60 32.53 2.12
CA ALA A 217 -9.98 31.94 0.96
C ALA A 217 -10.30 32.69 -0.33
N GLY A 218 -9.28 32.84 -1.19
CA GLY A 218 -9.40 33.59 -2.45
C GLY A 218 -9.28 35.11 -2.30
N SER A 219 -9.25 35.65 -1.06
CA SER A 219 -9.06 37.10 -0.87
C SER A 219 -7.57 37.47 -0.94
N LYS A 220 -7.25 38.53 -1.64
CA LYS A 220 -5.93 39.18 -1.51
C LYS A 220 -5.93 39.92 -0.18
N SER A 221 -5.03 39.58 0.69
CA SER A 221 -4.84 40.23 1.99
C SER A 221 -3.41 40.74 2.11
N THR A 222 -3.22 41.82 2.83
CA THR A 222 -1.89 42.36 3.14
C THR A 222 -1.60 42.14 4.60
N CYS A 223 -0.39 41.73 4.94
CA CYS A 223 0.04 41.57 6.31
C CYS A 223 0.15 42.96 6.98
N VAL A 224 -0.49 43.14 8.12
CA VAL A 224 -0.46 44.41 8.86
C VAL A 224 0.93 44.72 9.38
N SER A 225 1.76 43.73 9.63
CA SER A 225 3.11 43.89 10.20
C SER A 225 4.20 44.16 9.16
N CYS A 226 4.17 43.48 8.01
CA CYS A 226 5.22 43.62 6.99
C CYS A 226 4.76 44.16 5.65
N GLY A 227 3.46 44.46 5.50
CA GLY A 227 2.88 45.01 4.24
C GLY A 227 2.88 44.03 3.05
N ALA A 228 3.38 42.81 3.22
CA ALA A 228 3.47 41.84 2.13
C ALA A 228 2.06 41.36 1.69
N PRO A 229 1.72 41.45 0.40
CA PRO A 229 0.47 40.88 -0.10
C PRO A 229 0.58 39.36 -0.18
N PHE A 230 -0.45 38.66 0.26
CA PHE A 230 -0.56 37.23 0.13
C PHE A 230 -1.95 36.80 -0.32
N THR A 231 -1.99 35.69 -1.07
CA THR A 231 -3.27 35.12 -1.54
C THR A 231 -3.35 33.69 -0.98
N VAL A 232 -4.42 33.38 -0.28
CA VAL A 232 -4.68 32.03 0.20
C VAL A 232 -5.23 31.22 -0.98
N LYS A 233 -4.40 30.38 -1.61
CA LYS A 233 -4.83 29.42 -2.63
C LYS A 233 -5.10 28.08 -1.97
N PHE A 234 -6.16 27.41 -2.39
CA PHE A 234 -6.38 26.00 -2.09
C PHE A 234 -5.58 25.16 -3.07
N GLY A 235 -4.83 24.16 -2.55
CA GLY A 235 -4.26 23.06 -3.31
C GLY A 235 -5.19 21.87 -3.28
#